data_f78fff897e4fbbbca5a88e352672a842
#
_entry.id   f78fff897e4fbbbca5a88e352672a842
#
_cell.length_a   1.000
_cell.length_b   1.000
_cell.length_c   1.000
_cell.angle_alpha   90.00
_cell.angle_beta   90.00
_cell.angle_gamma   90.00
#
_symmetry.space_group_name_H-M   'P 1'
#
loop_
_entity.id
_entity.type
_entity.pdbx_description
1 polymer ?
#
loop_
_entity_poly.entity_id
_entity_poly.type
_entity_poly.pdbx_seq_one_letter_code
_entity_poly.pdbx_strand_id
1 'polypeptide(L)'
;QIANLRLLPMDESLEGVSEDLIRLLRLNDTEIDSLDTAFIGTHTLLRDLEEAGIAVASPSPNQVVLNIPAFADEGHEAREELYAELKRALGTPRFNLLLQVAEDGLDEQFENFGDQERILEFEALTDPVGGGEQLFVRDERARPSKKDPLRVDLTTSERIVTELPPEYYTYLH
;
A
#
# COMPACT_ATOMS: atom_id res chain seq x y z
N GLN A 1 -27.08 -10.62 3.79
CA GLN A 1 -26.41 -9.39 4.28
C GLN A 1 -24.94 -9.43 3.90
N ILE A 2 -24.59 -8.74 2.80
CA ILE A 2 -23.20 -8.59 2.31
C ILE A 2 -22.50 -7.39 3.00
N ALA A 3 -23.22 -6.66 3.83
CA ALA A 3 -22.84 -5.34 4.34
C ALA A 3 -21.59 -5.27 5.24
N ASN A 4 -21.00 -6.41 5.62
CA ASN A 4 -19.81 -6.47 6.49
C ASN A 4 -18.69 -7.34 5.91
N LEU A 5 -18.76 -7.71 4.63
CA LEU A 5 -17.68 -8.45 4.00
C LEU A 5 -16.58 -7.46 3.59
N ARG A 6 -15.39 -7.65 4.13
CA ARG A 6 -14.18 -6.92 3.72
C ARG A 6 -13.25 -7.91 3.06
N LEU A 7 -13.12 -7.80 1.75
CA LEU A 7 -12.21 -8.65 0.98
C LEU A 7 -10.98 -7.86 0.54
N LEU A 8 -9.85 -8.55 0.51
CA LEU A 8 -8.66 -8.03 -0.14
C LEU A 8 -8.74 -8.34 -1.65
N PRO A 9 -8.52 -7.36 -2.52
CA PRO A 9 -8.61 -7.57 -3.96
C PRO A 9 -7.46 -8.40 -4.53
N MET A 10 -6.28 -8.30 -3.94
CA MET A 10 -5.09 -9.08 -4.35
C MET A 10 -4.74 -10.12 -3.28
N ASP A 11 -4.00 -11.14 -3.68
CA ASP A 11 -3.41 -12.11 -2.76
C ASP A 11 -2.36 -11.45 -1.84
N GLU A 12 -1.90 -12.18 -0.82
CA GLU A 12 -0.94 -11.66 0.16
C GLU A 12 0.42 -11.29 -0.47
N SER A 13 0.80 -11.95 -1.56
CA SER A 13 2.04 -11.66 -2.29
C SER A 13 1.94 -10.44 -3.22
N LEU A 14 0.74 -9.88 -3.42
CA LEU A 14 0.43 -8.82 -4.38
C LEU A 14 0.80 -9.19 -5.84
N GLU A 15 0.73 -10.46 -6.17
CA GLU A 15 1.05 -11.00 -7.50
C GLU A 15 -0.17 -11.23 -8.38
N GLY A 16 -1.36 -11.24 -7.81
CA GLY A 16 -2.59 -11.47 -8.57
C GLY A 16 -3.86 -11.25 -7.77
N VAL A 17 -4.99 -11.42 -8.43
CA VAL A 17 -6.32 -11.32 -7.83
C VAL A 17 -6.51 -12.38 -6.76
N SER A 18 -7.11 -12.01 -5.63
CA SER A 18 -7.39 -12.95 -4.55
C SER A 18 -8.40 -14.03 -4.97
N GLU A 19 -8.25 -15.23 -4.42
CA GLU A 19 -9.20 -16.33 -4.67
C GLU A 19 -10.62 -15.99 -4.23
N ASP A 20 -10.77 -15.25 -3.14
CA ASP A 20 -12.07 -14.86 -2.63
C ASP A 20 -12.80 -13.95 -3.61
N LEU A 21 -12.07 -13.02 -4.25
CA LEU A 21 -12.63 -12.15 -5.26
C LEU A 21 -12.99 -12.90 -6.54
N ILE A 22 -12.14 -13.84 -6.96
CA ILE A 22 -12.40 -14.72 -8.11
C ILE A 22 -13.71 -15.49 -7.90
N ARG A 23 -13.90 -16.06 -6.73
CA ARG A 23 -15.11 -16.84 -6.39
C ARG A 23 -16.34 -15.95 -6.31
N LEU A 24 -16.26 -14.81 -5.64
CA LEU A 24 -17.38 -13.91 -5.42
C LEU A 24 -17.90 -13.34 -6.73
N LEU A 25 -17.00 -12.88 -7.58
CA LEU A 25 -17.36 -12.27 -8.87
C LEU A 25 -17.51 -13.29 -10.01
N ARG A 26 -17.21 -14.56 -9.75
CA ARG A 26 -17.24 -15.65 -10.75
C ARG A 26 -16.42 -15.30 -11.99
N LEU A 27 -15.17 -14.90 -11.76
CA LEU A 27 -14.28 -14.47 -12.83
C LEU A 27 -13.88 -15.65 -13.72
N ASN A 28 -13.89 -15.43 -15.02
CA ASN A 28 -13.28 -16.35 -15.99
C ASN A 28 -11.79 -16.02 -16.17
N ASP A 29 -11.05 -16.86 -16.88
CA ASP A 29 -9.60 -16.73 -17.05
C ASP A 29 -9.21 -15.39 -17.71
N THR A 30 -9.98 -14.96 -18.72
CA THR A 30 -9.74 -13.67 -19.39
C THR A 30 -9.96 -12.48 -18.47
N GLU A 31 -10.97 -12.54 -17.63
CA GLU A 31 -11.25 -11.52 -16.63
C GLU A 31 -10.17 -11.50 -15.53
N ILE A 32 -9.71 -12.66 -15.08
CA ILE A 32 -8.59 -12.77 -14.12
C ILE A 32 -7.35 -12.11 -14.71
N ASP A 33 -6.98 -12.43 -15.94
CA ASP A 33 -5.81 -11.82 -16.60
C ASP A 33 -5.94 -10.31 -16.72
N SER A 34 -7.14 -9.80 -17.04
CA SER A 34 -7.40 -8.36 -17.13
C SER A 34 -7.29 -7.67 -15.77
N LEU A 35 -7.80 -8.27 -14.71
CA LEU A 35 -7.71 -7.74 -13.36
C LEU A 35 -6.27 -7.80 -12.83
N ASP A 36 -5.57 -8.91 -13.05
CA ASP A 36 -4.17 -9.05 -12.69
C ASP A 36 -3.31 -7.94 -13.33
N THR A 37 -3.49 -7.73 -14.62
CA THR A 37 -2.78 -6.68 -15.37
C THR A 37 -3.08 -5.29 -14.81
N ALA A 38 -4.36 -4.99 -14.53
CA ALA A 38 -4.78 -3.71 -13.99
C ALA A 38 -4.22 -3.47 -12.57
N PHE A 39 -4.33 -4.46 -11.69
CA PHE A 39 -3.85 -4.34 -10.32
C PHE A 39 -2.33 -4.24 -10.25
N ILE A 40 -1.60 -5.12 -10.92
CA ILE A 40 -0.14 -5.12 -10.92
C ILE A 40 0.40 -3.82 -11.55
N GLY A 41 -0.17 -3.39 -12.67
CA GLY A 41 0.21 -2.15 -13.34
C GLY A 41 0.01 -0.92 -12.46
N THR A 42 -1.14 -0.82 -11.79
CA THR A 42 -1.44 0.29 -10.89
C THR A 42 -0.53 0.29 -9.66
N HIS A 43 -0.29 -0.88 -9.06
CA HIS A 43 0.61 -1.01 -7.92
C HIS A 43 2.05 -0.58 -8.29
N THR A 44 2.54 -1.00 -9.45
CA THR A 44 3.85 -0.60 -9.96
C THR A 44 3.93 0.91 -10.18
N LEU A 45 2.91 1.51 -10.81
CA LEU A 45 2.85 2.96 -11.03
C LEU A 45 2.89 3.75 -9.72
N LEU A 46 2.09 3.35 -8.74
CA LEU A 46 2.06 4.01 -7.43
C LEU A 46 3.42 3.91 -6.72
N ARG A 47 4.09 2.77 -6.84
CA ARG A 47 5.43 2.58 -6.29
C ARG A 47 6.46 3.48 -6.97
N ASP A 48 6.42 3.59 -8.29
CA ASP A 48 7.33 4.47 -9.04
C ASP A 48 7.12 5.94 -8.65
N LEU A 49 5.86 6.36 -8.46
CA LEU A 49 5.53 7.71 -7.99
C LEU A 49 6.05 7.96 -6.56
N GLU A 50 5.91 6.97 -5.69
CA GLU A 50 6.44 7.04 -4.33
C GLU A 50 7.97 7.16 -4.34
N GLU A 51 8.67 6.30 -5.07
CA GLU A 51 10.12 6.31 -5.17
C GLU A 51 10.67 7.63 -5.72
N ALA A 52 10.00 8.21 -6.70
CA ALA A 52 10.41 9.48 -7.30
C ALA A 52 10.37 10.66 -6.31
N GLY A 53 9.56 10.57 -5.27
CA GLY A 53 9.39 11.61 -4.26
C GLY A 53 10.23 11.44 -3.00
N ILE A 54 10.95 10.33 -2.85
CA ILE A 54 11.70 10.03 -1.62
C ILE A 54 12.85 11.01 -1.40
N ALA A 55 12.88 11.63 -0.21
CA ALA A 55 14.01 12.41 0.27
C ALA A 55 14.71 11.64 1.40
N VAL A 56 16.00 11.41 1.25
CA VAL A 56 16.84 10.68 2.21
C VAL A 56 17.60 11.63 3.09
N ALA A 57 17.57 11.41 4.41
CA ALA A 57 18.38 12.11 5.39
C ALA A 57 19.11 11.11 6.30
N SER A 58 20.32 11.46 6.70
CA SER A 58 21.10 10.69 7.68
C SER A 58 21.52 11.61 8.82
N PRO A 59 20.63 11.84 9.81
CA PRO A 59 20.91 12.76 10.92
C PRO A 59 22.06 12.29 11.83
N SER A 60 22.36 11.01 11.81
CA SER A 60 23.52 10.41 12.49
C SER A 60 24.10 9.27 11.66
N PRO A 61 25.35 8.79 11.96
CA PRO A 61 25.98 7.72 11.19
C PRO A 61 25.23 6.39 11.17
N ASN A 62 24.39 6.13 12.17
CA ASN A 62 23.63 4.88 12.33
C ASN A 62 22.15 5.04 12.06
N GLN A 63 21.73 6.17 11.50
CA GLN A 63 20.33 6.48 11.26
C GLN A 63 20.09 6.91 9.81
N VAL A 64 19.06 6.35 9.23
CA VAL A 64 18.54 6.75 7.90
C VAL A 64 17.08 7.09 8.05
N VAL A 65 16.69 8.24 7.55
CA VAL A 65 15.30 8.70 7.52
C VAL A 65 14.86 8.92 6.08
N LEU A 66 13.80 8.27 5.68
CA LEU A 66 13.17 8.44 4.37
C LEU A 66 11.90 9.25 4.54
N ASN A 67 11.85 10.42 3.92
CA ASN A 67 10.64 11.24 3.84
C ASN A 67 9.96 10.96 2.50
N ILE A 68 8.76 10.43 2.56
CA ILE A 68 7.95 10.07 1.40
C ILE A 68 6.73 10.98 1.38
N PRO A 69 6.73 12.04 0.56
CA PRO A 69 5.61 12.97 0.48
C PRO A 69 4.38 12.30 -0.16
N ALA A 70 3.20 12.83 0.15
CA ALA A 70 1.98 12.44 -0.55
C ALA A 70 2.06 12.86 -2.04
N PHE A 71 1.39 12.07 -2.88
CA PHE A 71 1.20 12.35 -4.31
C PHE A 71 -0.28 12.13 -4.69
N ALA A 72 -1.15 12.82 -3.96
CA ALA A 72 -2.59 12.62 -4.00
C ALA A 72 -3.21 12.83 -5.39
N ASP A 73 -2.74 13.82 -6.16
CA ASP A 73 -3.29 14.12 -7.48
C ASP A 73 -2.99 12.98 -8.47
N GLU A 74 -1.73 12.56 -8.58
CA GLU A 74 -1.31 11.46 -9.44
C GLU A 74 -1.90 10.13 -8.96
N GLY A 75 -1.96 9.93 -7.65
CA GLY A 75 -2.58 8.76 -7.05
C GLY A 75 -4.07 8.67 -7.34
N HIS A 76 -4.78 9.79 -7.32
CA HIS A 76 -6.20 9.87 -7.68
C HIS A 76 -6.45 9.55 -9.16
N GLU A 77 -5.61 10.06 -10.05
CA GLU A 77 -5.66 9.71 -11.48
C GLU A 77 -5.44 8.20 -11.67
N ALA A 78 -4.46 7.62 -10.99
CA ALA A 78 -4.22 6.17 -11.04
C ALA A 78 -5.43 5.36 -10.55
N ARG A 79 -6.09 5.82 -9.49
CA ARG A 79 -7.34 5.20 -8.99
C ARG A 79 -8.45 5.25 -10.04
N GLU A 80 -8.67 6.40 -10.65
CA GLU A 80 -9.72 6.57 -11.67
C GLU A 80 -9.47 5.67 -12.88
N GLU A 81 -8.23 5.57 -13.34
CA GLU A 81 -7.86 4.67 -14.44
C GLU A 81 -8.07 3.20 -14.06
N LEU A 82 -7.64 2.79 -12.87
CA LEU A 82 -7.88 1.45 -12.35
C LEU A 82 -9.39 1.13 -12.33
N TYR A 83 -10.19 2.01 -11.78
CA TYR A 83 -11.64 1.81 -11.68
C TYR A 83 -12.29 1.73 -13.07
N ALA A 84 -11.84 2.51 -14.03
CA ALA A 84 -12.32 2.44 -15.40
C ALA A 84 -11.99 1.09 -16.06
N GLU A 85 -10.77 0.57 -15.84
CA GLU A 85 -10.35 -0.73 -16.37
C GLU A 85 -11.13 -1.88 -15.72
N LEU A 86 -11.30 -1.85 -14.40
CA LEU A 86 -12.09 -2.85 -13.67
C LEU A 86 -13.54 -2.88 -14.14
N LYS A 87 -14.15 -1.70 -14.31
CA LYS A 87 -15.52 -1.58 -14.80
C LYS A 87 -15.66 -2.10 -16.23
N ARG A 88 -14.66 -1.85 -17.07
CA ARG A 88 -14.64 -2.36 -18.45
C ARG A 88 -14.56 -3.88 -18.49
N ALA A 89 -13.72 -4.48 -17.63
CA ALA A 89 -13.55 -5.94 -17.55
C ALA A 89 -14.78 -6.64 -16.96
N LEU A 90 -15.41 -6.06 -15.93
CA LEU A 90 -16.46 -6.71 -15.14
C LEU A 90 -17.89 -6.34 -15.56
N GLY A 91 -18.07 -5.17 -16.16
CA GLY A 91 -19.37 -4.53 -16.29
C GLY A 91 -19.84 -3.86 -15.00
N THR A 92 -20.80 -2.97 -15.08
CA THR A 92 -21.25 -2.13 -13.97
C THR A 92 -21.74 -2.90 -12.75
N PRO A 93 -22.57 -3.97 -12.87
CA PRO A 93 -23.08 -4.67 -11.67
C PRO A 93 -21.97 -5.33 -10.85
N ARG A 94 -21.04 -6.06 -11.48
CA ARG A 94 -19.95 -6.73 -10.78
C ARG A 94 -18.88 -5.75 -10.28
N PHE A 95 -18.65 -4.68 -11.02
CA PHE A 95 -17.79 -3.59 -10.56
C PHE A 95 -18.35 -2.94 -9.28
N ASN A 96 -19.64 -2.64 -9.23
CA ASN A 96 -20.27 -2.10 -8.02
C ASN A 96 -20.20 -3.07 -6.85
N LEU A 97 -20.36 -4.37 -7.09
CA LEU A 97 -20.19 -5.39 -6.06
C LEU A 97 -18.76 -5.45 -5.56
N LEU A 98 -17.77 -5.36 -6.45
CA LEU A 98 -16.35 -5.30 -6.07
C LEU A 98 -16.09 -4.13 -5.12
N LEU A 99 -16.54 -2.92 -5.46
CA LEU A 99 -16.36 -1.76 -4.58
C LEU A 99 -17.06 -1.95 -3.24
N GLN A 100 -18.26 -2.51 -3.25
CA GLN A 100 -19.00 -2.74 -2.00
C GLN A 100 -18.27 -3.64 -1.01
N VAL A 101 -17.53 -4.64 -1.49
CA VAL A 101 -16.86 -5.63 -0.63
C VAL A 101 -15.35 -5.41 -0.48
N ALA A 102 -14.71 -4.70 -1.38
CA ALA A 102 -13.26 -4.61 -1.49
C ALA A 102 -12.69 -3.19 -1.56
N GLU A 103 -13.49 -2.13 -1.48
CA GLU A 103 -12.98 -0.75 -1.56
C GLU A 103 -11.97 -0.44 -0.44
N ASP A 104 -12.28 -0.83 0.79
CA ASP A 104 -11.35 -0.66 1.91
C ASP A 104 -10.07 -1.49 1.73
N GLY A 105 -10.19 -2.68 1.17
CA GLY A 105 -9.05 -3.54 0.83
C GLY A 105 -8.19 -2.95 -0.30
N LEU A 106 -8.81 -2.34 -1.30
CA LEU A 106 -8.11 -1.58 -2.34
C LEU A 106 -7.31 -0.43 -1.74
N ASP A 107 -7.94 0.39 -0.92
CA ASP A 107 -7.26 1.50 -0.24
C ASP A 107 -6.06 1.01 0.58
N GLU A 108 -6.21 -0.11 1.28
CA GLU A 108 -5.13 -0.68 2.08
C GLU A 108 -3.98 -1.23 1.22
N GLN A 109 -4.28 -2.06 0.23
CA GLN A 109 -3.26 -2.70 -0.62
C GLN A 109 -2.57 -1.73 -1.59
N PHE A 110 -3.23 -0.63 -1.94
CA PHE A 110 -2.68 0.42 -2.82
C PHE A 110 -2.21 1.65 -2.05
N GLU A 111 -1.88 1.50 -0.76
CA GLU A 111 -1.30 2.55 0.09
C GLU A 111 -2.08 3.88 0.03
N ASN A 112 -3.41 3.79 0.09
CA ASN A 112 -4.35 4.92 -0.03
C ASN A 112 -4.14 5.76 -1.31
N PHE A 113 -3.63 5.16 -2.39
CA PHE A 113 -3.38 5.83 -3.67
C PHE A 113 -2.58 7.13 -3.53
N GLY A 114 -1.52 7.10 -2.71
CA GLY A 114 -0.65 8.25 -2.52
C GLY A 114 -1.21 9.38 -1.65
N ASP A 115 -2.37 9.20 -1.03
CA ASP A 115 -3.01 10.18 -0.16
C ASP A 115 -2.49 10.10 1.28
N GLN A 116 -1.19 9.84 1.44
CA GLN A 116 -0.53 9.82 2.74
C GLN A 116 0.93 10.22 2.62
N GLU A 117 1.41 10.92 3.64
CA GLU A 117 2.84 11.11 3.86
C GLU A 117 3.37 9.96 4.70
N ARG A 118 4.61 9.52 4.43
CA ARG A 118 5.30 8.53 5.25
C ARG A 118 6.66 9.03 5.66
N ILE A 119 7.03 8.70 6.90
CA ILE A 119 8.39 8.85 7.39
C ILE A 119 8.85 7.48 7.86
N LEU A 120 9.86 6.93 7.19
CA LEU A 120 10.51 5.68 7.56
C LEU A 120 11.85 6.01 8.22
N GLU A 121 12.03 5.55 9.43
CA GLU A 121 13.25 5.73 10.19
C GLU A 121 13.87 4.37 10.49
N PHE A 122 15.16 4.24 10.19
CA PHE A 122 15.95 3.05 10.47
C PHE A 122 17.15 3.47 11.31
N GLU A 123 17.33 2.83 12.47
CA GLU A 123 18.45 3.09 13.36
C GLU A 123 19.12 1.77 13.74
N ALA A 124 20.43 1.71 13.49
CA ALA A 124 21.24 0.59 13.94
C ALA A 124 21.49 0.70 15.45
N LEU A 125 21.13 -0.34 16.18
CA LEU A 125 21.33 -0.44 17.63
C LEU A 125 22.30 -1.58 17.92
N THR A 126 23.08 -1.41 18.98
CA THR A 126 23.91 -2.49 19.54
C THR A 126 23.17 -3.11 20.72
N ASP A 127 22.98 -4.42 20.69
CA ASP A 127 22.38 -5.13 21.83
C ASP A 127 23.35 -5.07 23.03
N PRO A 128 22.96 -4.42 24.14
CA PRO A 128 23.83 -4.28 25.30
C PRO A 128 24.11 -5.60 26.03
N VAL A 129 23.31 -6.64 25.80
CA VAL A 129 23.42 -7.93 26.49
C VAL A 129 24.05 -9.01 25.61
N GLY A 130 23.68 -9.06 24.33
CA GLY A 130 24.12 -10.10 23.40
C GLY A 130 25.22 -9.71 22.43
N GLY A 131 25.60 -8.42 22.36
CA GLY A 131 26.65 -7.92 21.46
C GLY A 131 26.30 -8.02 19.96
N GLY A 132 25.03 -8.36 19.62
CA GLY A 132 24.52 -8.41 18.26
C GLY A 132 24.04 -7.06 17.75
N GLU A 133 23.94 -6.94 16.42
CA GLU A 133 23.33 -5.77 15.80
C GLU A 133 21.81 -5.95 15.75
N GLN A 134 21.08 -4.88 16.06
CA GLN A 134 19.64 -4.80 15.96
C GLN A 134 19.28 -3.57 15.13
N LEU A 135 18.11 -3.61 14.52
CA LEU A 135 17.57 -2.52 13.73
C LEU A 135 16.25 -2.03 14.36
N PHE A 136 16.22 -0.77 14.75
CA PHE A 136 15.00 -0.08 15.10
C PHE A 136 14.35 0.44 13.82
N VAL A 137 13.05 0.14 13.63
CA VAL A 137 12.29 0.59 12.49
C VAL A 137 11.06 1.34 12.98
N ARG A 138 10.91 2.57 12.54
CA ARG A 138 9.72 3.39 12.76
C ARG A 138 9.07 3.76 11.44
N ASP A 139 7.78 3.47 11.31
CA ASP A 139 6.96 3.80 10.15
C ASP A 139 5.82 4.71 10.62
N GLU A 140 5.91 5.98 10.29
CA GLU A 140 4.89 6.98 10.60
C GLU A 140 4.16 7.37 9.32
N ARG A 141 2.83 7.32 9.36
CA ARG A 141 1.96 7.65 8.24
C ARG A 141 0.97 8.73 8.66
N ALA A 142 0.83 9.76 7.82
CA ALA A 142 -0.11 10.84 8.01
C ALA A 142 -0.99 10.98 6.75
N ARG A 143 -2.30 10.93 6.93
CA ARG A 143 -3.27 11.09 5.84
C ARG A 143 -4.44 11.94 6.28
N PRO A 144 -5.15 12.59 5.33
CA PRO A 144 -6.41 13.27 5.63
C PRO A 144 -7.42 12.29 6.22
N SER A 145 -8.14 12.72 7.25
CA SER A 145 -9.18 11.89 7.86
C SER A 145 -10.36 11.73 6.89
N LYS A 146 -10.85 10.49 6.76
CA LYS A 146 -12.07 10.21 5.98
C LYS A 146 -13.33 10.87 6.59
N LYS A 147 -13.31 11.16 7.90
CA LYS A 147 -14.45 11.72 8.64
C LYS A 147 -14.45 13.25 8.67
N ASP A 148 -13.28 13.85 8.66
CA ASP A 148 -13.12 15.30 8.76
C ASP A 148 -11.89 15.73 7.94
N PRO A 149 -12.07 16.32 6.75
CA PRO A 149 -10.95 16.71 5.86
C PRO A 149 -9.97 17.72 6.49
N LEU A 150 -10.36 18.39 7.58
CA LEU A 150 -9.50 19.32 8.31
C LEU A 150 -8.60 18.62 9.34
N ARG A 151 -8.79 17.33 9.54
CA ARG A 151 -7.98 16.53 10.45
C ARG A 151 -7.03 15.62 9.68
N VAL A 152 -5.93 15.30 10.35
CA VAL A 152 -4.94 14.34 9.88
C VAL A 152 -4.94 13.14 10.83
N ASP A 153 -5.11 11.96 10.27
CA ASP A 153 -4.97 10.71 11.01
C ASP A 153 -3.50 10.28 10.96
N LEU A 154 -2.90 10.10 12.14
CA LEU A 154 -1.53 9.63 12.31
C LEU A 154 -1.53 8.16 12.73
N THR A 155 -0.71 7.36 12.07
CA THR A 155 -0.43 5.97 12.45
C THR A 155 1.06 5.79 12.59
N THR A 156 1.52 5.30 13.73
CA THR A 156 2.93 5.04 14.00
C THR A 156 3.11 3.58 14.38
N SER A 157 4.05 2.91 13.73
CA SER A 157 4.52 1.56 14.06
C SER A 157 5.99 1.60 14.39
N GLU A 158 6.37 1.01 15.53
CA GLU A 158 7.77 0.92 15.97
C GLU A 158 8.08 -0.54 16.30
N ARG A 159 9.25 -1.01 15.87
CA ARG A 159 9.71 -2.37 16.17
C ARG A 159 11.23 -2.44 16.16
N ILE A 160 11.76 -3.40 16.91
CA ILE A 160 13.17 -3.77 16.88
C ILE A 160 13.25 -5.14 16.24
N VAL A 161 14.10 -5.27 15.22
CA VAL A 161 14.29 -6.49 14.45
C VAL A 161 15.76 -6.81 14.30
N THR A 162 16.10 -8.06 14.01
CA THR A 162 17.48 -8.51 13.75
C THR A 162 17.85 -8.43 12.28
N GLU A 163 16.84 -8.37 11.41
CA GLU A 163 17.01 -8.28 9.96
C GLU A 163 16.03 -7.24 9.41
N LEU A 164 16.39 -6.61 8.30
CA LEU A 164 15.51 -5.67 7.62
C LEU A 164 14.25 -6.41 7.11
N PRO A 165 13.03 -5.98 7.49
CA PRO A 165 11.82 -6.58 6.98
C PRO A 165 11.72 -6.45 5.45
N PRO A 166 11.25 -7.51 4.74
CA PRO A 166 11.20 -7.53 3.27
C PRO A 166 10.43 -6.37 2.64
N GLU A 167 9.40 -5.87 3.33
CA GLU A 167 8.60 -4.74 2.85
C GLU A 167 9.40 -3.44 2.65
N TYR A 168 10.60 -3.35 3.25
CA TYR A 168 11.46 -2.17 3.14
C TYR A 168 12.65 -2.34 2.19
N TYR A 169 12.82 -3.51 1.57
CA TYR A 169 13.95 -3.75 0.67
C TYR A 169 14.02 -2.76 -0.50
N THR A 170 12.90 -2.31 -0.98
CA THR A 170 12.82 -1.37 -2.11
C THR A 170 13.28 0.04 -1.78
N TYR A 171 13.34 0.40 -0.51
CA TYR A 171 13.72 1.74 -0.07
C TYR A 171 15.20 1.90 0.24
N LEU A 172 15.93 0.80 0.41
CA LEU A 172 17.31 0.80 0.91
C LEU A 172 18.30 0.16 -0.08
N HIS A 173 18.16 0.52 -1.34
CA HIS A 173 19.12 0.14 -2.39
C HIS A 173 20.23 1.15 -2.54
#